data_c463c8d88c1482d2dcd134a936008ffc
#
_entry.id   c463c8d88c1482d2dcd134a936008ffc
#
_cell.length_a   1.000
_cell.length_b   1.000
_cell.length_c   1.000
_cell.angle_alpha   90.00
_cell.angle_beta   90.00
_cell.angle_gamma   90.00
#
_symmetry.space_group_name_H-M   'P 1'
#
loop_
_entity.id
_entity.type
_entity.pdbx_description
1 polymer ?
#
loop_
_entity_poly.entity_id
_entity_poly.type
_entity_poly.pdbx_seq_one_letter_code
_entity_poly.pdbx_strand_id
1 'polypeptide(L)'
;MQDARDALRGTAAAGLSLADLIQLAGAHAVAVTGGPAIRVPLGRLDAAAADPEGRMPAETLDGAGLRAHFAAAGLSAREMVALSGAHTLGSKGFGPPLAFDSAYYATLLARPWADAAATPEARAMAEHIGLASDKALADDAPSAPLIRRYAADRAAWFDDFAAAYVKMGCLGARWAPGVTPGAYESRE
;
A
#
# COMPACT_ATOMS: atom_id res chain seq x y z
N MET A 1 11.91 -2.94 -14.56
CA MET A 1 11.14 -1.76 -15.08
C MET A 1 11.73 -1.18 -16.36
N GLN A 2 13.07 -1.06 -16.48
CA GLN A 2 13.69 -0.60 -17.75
C GLN A 2 13.36 -1.54 -18.90
N ASP A 3 13.47 -2.85 -18.71
CA ASP A 3 13.13 -3.86 -19.72
C ASP A 3 11.65 -3.76 -20.16
N ALA A 4 10.74 -3.46 -19.21
CA ALA A 4 9.33 -3.25 -19.53
C ALA A 4 9.13 -1.99 -20.39
N ARG A 5 9.86 -0.90 -20.10
CA ARG A 5 9.85 0.31 -20.91
C ARG A 5 10.39 0.04 -22.34
N ASP A 6 11.45 -0.74 -22.44
CA ASP A 6 12.03 -1.13 -23.73
C ASP A 6 11.08 -2.02 -24.55
N ALA A 7 10.34 -2.90 -23.90
CA ALA A 7 9.30 -3.73 -24.53
C ALA A 7 8.12 -2.91 -25.08
N LEU A 8 7.89 -1.70 -24.58
CA LEU A 8 6.81 -0.82 -25.04
C LEU A 8 7.24 0.07 -26.24
N ARG A 9 8.49 0.01 -26.69
CA ARG A 9 8.95 0.77 -27.85
C ARG A 9 8.11 0.39 -29.07
N GLY A 10 7.63 1.42 -29.79
CA GLY A 10 6.76 1.24 -30.96
C GLY A 10 5.27 1.06 -30.65
N THR A 11 4.87 1.05 -29.38
CA THR A 11 3.47 1.07 -28.97
C THR A 11 3.01 2.48 -28.60
N ALA A 12 1.69 2.67 -28.43
CA ALA A 12 1.13 3.94 -27.92
C ALA A 12 1.65 4.31 -26.52
N ALA A 13 2.16 3.34 -25.75
CA ALA A 13 2.73 3.55 -24.43
C ALA A 13 4.22 3.91 -24.42
N ALA A 14 4.88 3.98 -25.59
CA ALA A 14 6.32 4.28 -25.70
C ALA A 14 6.73 5.63 -25.10
N GLY A 15 5.78 6.58 -25.01
CA GLY A 15 6.01 7.91 -24.45
C GLY A 15 5.82 8.04 -22.95
N LEU A 16 5.45 6.95 -22.24
CA LEU A 16 5.25 6.99 -20.80
C LEU A 16 6.58 7.13 -20.05
N SER A 17 6.59 7.94 -19.00
CA SER A 17 7.72 8.01 -18.07
C SER A 17 7.89 6.70 -17.31
N LEU A 18 9.07 6.44 -16.78
CA LEU A 18 9.30 5.31 -15.87
C LEU A 18 8.46 5.47 -14.59
N ALA A 19 8.29 6.71 -14.10
CA ALA A 19 7.44 7.03 -12.98
C ALA A 19 5.98 6.61 -13.21
N ASP A 20 5.42 6.90 -14.40
CA ASP A 20 4.06 6.46 -14.75
C ASP A 20 3.97 4.94 -14.89
N LEU A 21 4.97 4.31 -15.49
CA LEU A 21 5.01 2.85 -15.64
C LEU A 21 5.03 2.13 -14.29
N ILE A 22 5.76 2.66 -13.29
CA ILE A 22 5.78 2.11 -11.92
C ILE A 22 4.38 2.16 -11.31
N GLN A 23 3.71 3.30 -11.42
CA GLN A 23 2.37 3.47 -10.86
C GLN A 23 1.33 2.59 -11.57
N LEU A 24 1.40 2.49 -12.90
CA LEU A 24 0.52 1.61 -13.68
C LEU A 24 0.74 0.13 -13.36
N ALA A 25 2.00 -0.29 -13.23
CA ALA A 25 2.34 -1.67 -12.90
C ALA A 25 1.81 -2.06 -11.51
N GLY A 26 1.95 -1.19 -10.51
CA GLY A 26 1.39 -1.41 -9.18
C GLY A 26 -0.14 -1.49 -9.19
N ALA A 27 -0.80 -0.56 -9.87
CA ALA A 27 -2.26 -0.57 -10.03
C ALA A 27 -2.74 -1.84 -10.76
N HIS A 28 -2.02 -2.28 -11.79
CA HIS A 28 -2.32 -3.51 -12.50
C HIS A 28 -2.12 -4.75 -11.62
N ALA A 29 -1.05 -4.82 -10.85
CA ALA A 29 -0.80 -5.92 -9.91
C ALA A 29 -1.95 -6.05 -8.90
N VAL A 30 -2.45 -4.95 -8.36
CA VAL A 30 -3.63 -4.93 -7.48
C VAL A 30 -4.86 -5.48 -8.21
N ALA A 31 -5.13 -5.02 -9.43
CA ALA A 31 -6.32 -5.45 -10.18
C ALA A 31 -6.29 -6.94 -10.54
N VAL A 32 -5.16 -7.47 -11.02
CA VAL A 32 -5.06 -8.89 -11.43
C VAL A 32 -5.05 -9.86 -10.25
N THR A 33 -4.82 -9.38 -9.04
CA THR A 33 -4.89 -10.16 -7.80
C THR A 33 -6.24 -10.02 -7.09
N GLY A 34 -7.23 -9.41 -7.73
CA GLY A 34 -8.61 -9.32 -7.21
C GLY A 34 -8.93 -8.03 -6.45
N GLY A 35 -8.02 -7.05 -6.45
CA GLY A 35 -8.23 -5.73 -5.87
C GLY A 35 -9.01 -4.77 -6.76
N PRO A 36 -9.17 -3.51 -6.34
CA PRO A 36 -9.92 -2.51 -7.09
C PRO A 36 -9.17 -2.06 -8.35
N ALA A 37 -9.93 -1.65 -9.37
CA ALA A 37 -9.38 -0.94 -10.51
C ALA A 37 -8.97 0.49 -10.09
N ILE A 38 -7.69 0.83 -10.24
CA ILE A 38 -7.14 2.12 -9.85
C ILE A 38 -6.85 2.96 -11.09
N ARG A 39 -7.47 4.12 -11.19
CA ARG A 39 -7.20 5.09 -12.27
C ARG A 39 -6.00 5.94 -11.91
N VAL A 40 -4.86 5.62 -12.48
CA VAL A 40 -3.59 6.33 -12.26
C VAL A 40 -3.51 7.55 -13.19
N PRO A 41 -3.34 8.79 -12.67
CA PRO A 41 -3.03 9.95 -13.51
C PRO A 41 -1.69 9.73 -14.20
N LEU A 42 -1.58 10.15 -15.47
CA LEU A 42 -0.37 10.04 -16.27
C LEU A 42 0.24 11.41 -16.55
N GLY A 43 1.53 11.43 -16.87
CA GLY A 43 2.27 12.63 -17.21
C GLY A 43 3.30 13.05 -16.17
N ARG A 44 3.67 12.16 -15.26
CA ARG A 44 4.80 12.37 -14.35
C ARG A 44 6.10 12.47 -15.16
N LEU A 45 7.00 13.31 -14.70
CA LEU A 45 8.38 13.37 -15.20
C LEU A 45 9.27 12.45 -14.36
N ASP A 46 10.17 11.75 -15.03
CA ASP A 46 11.19 10.96 -14.35
C ASP A 46 12.10 11.85 -13.50
N ALA A 47 12.52 11.36 -12.34
CA ALA A 47 13.51 12.02 -11.52
C ALA A 47 14.90 11.82 -12.12
N ALA A 48 15.73 12.89 -12.06
CA ALA A 48 17.12 12.84 -12.55
C ALA A 48 18.06 12.13 -11.57
N ALA A 49 17.68 12.04 -10.30
CA ALA A 49 18.43 11.41 -9.21
C ALA A 49 17.50 10.67 -8.27
N ALA A 50 18.04 9.70 -7.55
CA ALA A 50 17.32 9.02 -6.49
C ALA A 50 16.98 9.99 -5.34
N ASP A 51 15.88 9.73 -4.67
CA ASP A 51 15.54 10.44 -3.43
C ASP A 51 16.58 10.16 -2.33
N PRO A 52 16.74 11.07 -1.36
CA PRO A 52 17.56 10.82 -0.18
C PRO A 52 17.08 9.58 0.57
N GLU A 53 18.02 8.86 1.19
CA GLU A 53 17.71 7.75 2.09
C GLU A 53 16.85 8.20 3.28
N GLY A 54 16.15 7.25 3.91
CA GLY A 54 15.34 7.48 5.10
C GLY A 54 13.94 8.05 4.83
N ARG A 55 13.51 8.17 3.58
CA ARG A 55 12.15 8.60 3.22
C ARG A 55 11.09 7.53 3.41
N MET A 56 11.48 6.25 3.39
CA MET A 56 10.56 5.15 3.67
C MET A 56 10.40 4.97 5.18
N PRO A 57 9.19 4.64 5.67
CA PRO A 57 9.01 4.33 7.09
C PRO A 57 9.81 3.09 7.45
N ALA A 58 10.52 3.14 8.58
CA ALA A 58 11.18 1.96 9.09
C ALA A 58 10.15 0.91 9.52
N GLU A 59 10.38 -0.35 9.18
CA GLU A 59 9.49 -1.47 9.53
C GLU A 59 9.41 -1.78 11.03
N THR A 60 10.23 -1.09 11.84
CA THR A 60 10.28 -1.20 13.31
C THR A 60 9.53 -0.07 14.03
N LEU A 61 8.90 0.86 13.30
CA LEU A 61 8.15 1.96 13.91
C LEU A 61 6.93 1.44 14.68
N ASP A 62 6.66 2.08 15.81
CA ASP A 62 5.39 1.92 16.53
C ASP A 62 4.24 2.67 15.81
N GLY A 63 3.01 2.50 16.29
CA GLY A 63 1.84 3.12 15.68
C GLY A 63 1.89 4.65 15.65
N ALA A 64 2.44 5.28 16.68
CA ALA A 64 2.60 6.73 16.74
C ALA A 64 3.66 7.21 15.74
N GLY A 65 4.78 6.52 15.63
CA GLY A 65 5.85 6.78 14.67
C GLY A 65 5.36 6.60 13.22
N LEU A 66 4.57 5.55 12.95
CA LEU A 66 3.95 5.34 11.64
C LEU A 66 3.04 6.51 11.27
N ARG A 67 2.11 6.91 12.16
CA ARG A 67 1.23 8.06 11.91
C ARG A 67 2.00 9.34 11.66
N ALA A 68 3.02 9.62 12.45
CA ALA A 68 3.85 10.80 12.29
C ALA A 68 4.59 10.80 10.94
N HIS A 69 5.14 9.64 10.54
CA HIS A 69 5.84 9.49 9.27
C HIS A 69 4.91 9.71 8.07
N PHE A 70 3.75 9.06 8.06
CA PHE A 70 2.76 9.23 6.99
C PHE A 70 2.19 10.66 6.95
N ALA A 71 1.91 11.27 8.12
CA ALA A 71 1.45 12.65 8.20
C ALA A 71 2.49 13.64 7.65
N ALA A 72 3.77 13.43 7.92
CA ALA A 72 4.85 14.25 7.36
C ALA A 72 4.92 14.15 5.82
N ALA A 73 4.51 13.02 5.24
CA ALA A 73 4.36 12.85 3.81
C ALA A 73 3.03 13.39 3.25
N GLY A 74 2.13 13.90 4.10
CA GLY A 74 0.81 14.41 3.69
C GLY A 74 -0.30 13.36 3.63
N LEU A 75 -0.08 12.18 4.20
CA LEU A 75 -1.06 11.09 4.26
C LEU A 75 -1.69 11.01 5.65
N SER A 76 -3.01 10.91 5.69
CA SER A 76 -3.79 10.75 6.93
C SER A 76 -3.61 9.35 7.54
N ALA A 77 -4.04 9.17 8.79
CA ALA A 77 -4.08 7.86 9.44
C ALA A 77 -4.99 6.86 8.68
N ARG A 78 -6.09 7.34 8.08
CA ARG A 78 -6.98 6.51 7.26
C ARG A 78 -6.26 6.00 6.02
N GLU A 79 -5.54 6.88 5.31
CA GLU A 79 -4.76 6.52 4.13
C GLU A 79 -3.60 5.60 4.48
N MET A 80 -2.91 5.83 5.60
CA MET A 80 -1.88 4.95 6.12
C MET A 80 -2.42 3.53 6.36
N VAL A 81 -3.52 3.40 7.12
CA VAL A 81 -4.11 2.08 7.40
C VAL A 81 -4.57 1.41 6.12
N ALA A 82 -5.21 2.16 5.19
CA ALA A 82 -5.65 1.61 3.91
C ALA A 82 -4.48 1.08 3.08
N LEU A 83 -3.38 1.85 2.97
CA LEU A 83 -2.18 1.46 2.20
C LEU A 83 -1.45 0.26 2.83
N SER A 84 -1.44 0.15 4.16
CA SER A 84 -0.83 -1.00 4.85
C SER A 84 -1.49 -2.33 4.45
N GLY A 85 -2.75 -2.30 4.03
CA GLY A 85 -3.45 -3.47 3.51
C GLY A 85 -2.83 -4.11 2.27
N ALA A 86 -1.91 -3.42 1.58
CA ALA A 86 -1.13 -4.01 0.49
C ALA A 86 -0.29 -5.22 0.94
N HIS A 87 0.00 -5.36 2.23
CA HIS A 87 0.69 -6.50 2.82
C HIS A 87 -0.12 -7.80 2.77
N THR A 88 -1.39 -7.78 2.33
CA THR A 88 -2.14 -8.98 1.97
C THR A 88 -1.47 -9.75 0.82
N LEU A 89 -0.75 -9.06 -0.06
CA LEU A 89 0.04 -9.68 -1.12
C LEU A 89 1.41 -10.14 -0.61
N GLY A 90 1.89 -11.26 -1.14
CA GLY A 90 3.20 -11.79 -0.83
C GLY A 90 3.21 -12.81 0.31
N SER A 91 4.38 -13.04 0.90
CA SER A 91 4.64 -14.19 1.79
C SER A 91 4.70 -13.83 3.28
N LYS A 92 4.04 -12.76 3.70
CA LYS A 92 4.05 -12.33 5.12
C LYS A 92 2.98 -12.99 6.00
N GLY A 93 2.26 -13.99 5.49
CA GLY A 93 1.33 -14.81 6.29
C GLY A 93 -0.07 -14.22 6.44
N PHE A 94 -0.45 -13.23 5.66
CA PHE A 94 -1.78 -12.59 5.71
C PHE A 94 -2.81 -13.22 4.76
N GLY A 95 -2.63 -14.47 4.36
CA GLY A 95 -3.52 -15.18 3.46
C GLY A 95 -2.83 -15.69 2.19
N PRO A 96 -3.60 -15.99 1.12
CA PRO A 96 -3.02 -16.42 -0.15
C PRO A 96 -2.14 -15.33 -0.76
N PRO A 97 -0.89 -15.61 -1.16
CA PRO A 97 0.09 -14.59 -1.53
C PRO A 97 -0.25 -13.79 -2.80
N LEU A 98 -1.22 -14.26 -3.57
CA LEU A 98 -1.68 -13.62 -4.81
C LEU A 98 -3.15 -13.17 -4.74
N ALA A 99 -3.73 -13.02 -3.54
CA ALA A 99 -5.08 -12.53 -3.35
C ALA A 99 -5.04 -11.13 -2.69
N PHE A 100 -5.54 -10.13 -3.40
CA PHE A 100 -5.75 -8.80 -2.83
C PHE A 100 -7.11 -8.75 -2.16
N ASP A 101 -7.13 -9.08 -0.86
CA ASP A 101 -8.34 -9.17 -0.07
C ASP A 101 -8.13 -8.63 1.36
N SER A 102 -9.19 -8.65 2.18
CA SER A 102 -9.15 -8.13 3.55
C SER A 102 -8.52 -9.09 4.58
N ALA A 103 -7.87 -10.18 4.14
CA ALA A 103 -7.24 -11.14 5.05
C ALA A 103 -6.17 -10.49 5.94
N TYR A 104 -5.47 -9.48 5.44
CA TYR A 104 -4.55 -8.67 6.25
C TYR A 104 -5.23 -8.15 7.52
N TYR A 105 -6.35 -7.45 7.39
CA TYR A 105 -7.05 -6.87 8.56
C TYR A 105 -7.68 -7.92 9.45
N ALA A 106 -8.23 -8.98 8.86
CA ALA A 106 -8.78 -10.10 9.63
C ALA A 106 -7.70 -10.76 10.48
N THR A 107 -6.51 -10.97 9.93
CA THR A 107 -5.36 -11.53 10.64
C THR A 107 -4.87 -10.58 11.74
N LEU A 108 -4.82 -9.28 11.51
CA LEU A 108 -4.46 -8.30 12.54
C LEU A 108 -5.40 -8.37 13.75
N LEU A 109 -6.70 -8.62 13.52
CA LEU A 109 -7.69 -8.74 14.60
C LEU A 109 -7.69 -10.09 15.31
N ALA A 110 -7.21 -11.14 14.64
CA ALA A 110 -7.21 -12.53 15.17
C ALA A 110 -6.05 -12.82 16.13
N ARG A 111 -5.42 -11.82 16.71
CA ARG A 111 -4.30 -11.98 17.66
C ARG A 111 -4.75 -12.64 18.97
N PRO A 112 -3.89 -13.44 19.60
CA PRO A 112 -2.54 -13.84 19.14
C PRO A 112 -2.61 -14.74 17.91
N TRP A 113 -1.66 -14.56 16.97
CA TRP A 113 -1.61 -15.33 15.70
C TRP A 113 -1.21 -16.81 15.87
N ALA A 114 -0.92 -17.23 17.07
CA ALA A 114 -0.87 -18.63 17.47
C ALA A 114 -1.79 -18.86 18.66
N ASP A 115 -2.57 -19.94 18.61
CA ASP A 115 -3.33 -20.41 19.77
C ASP A 115 -2.36 -20.71 20.92
N ALA A 116 -2.81 -20.47 22.17
CA ALA A 116 -2.07 -20.84 23.37
C ALA A 116 -1.78 -22.36 23.43
N ALA A 117 -2.65 -23.18 22.81
CA ALA A 117 -2.47 -24.63 22.64
C ALA A 117 -1.61 -25.03 21.45
N ALA A 118 -1.14 -24.08 20.62
CA ALA A 118 -0.35 -24.37 19.44
C ALA A 118 0.98 -25.06 19.77
N THR A 119 1.46 -25.90 18.85
CA THR A 119 2.78 -26.52 18.98
C THR A 119 3.89 -25.45 18.95
N PRO A 120 5.10 -25.76 19.46
CA PRO A 120 6.23 -24.82 19.39
C PRO A 120 6.52 -24.36 17.96
N GLU A 121 6.37 -25.25 16.95
CA GLU A 121 6.57 -24.94 15.54
C GLU A 121 5.50 -23.97 15.02
N ALA A 122 4.23 -24.16 15.39
CA ALA A 122 3.15 -23.25 15.01
C ALA A 122 3.32 -21.86 15.63
N ARG A 123 3.85 -21.78 16.86
CA ARG A 123 4.19 -20.49 17.51
C ARG A 123 5.35 -19.81 16.80
N ALA A 124 6.41 -20.55 16.47
CA ALA A 124 7.53 -20.01 15.71
C ALA A 124 7.08 -19.48 14.33
N MET A 125 6.19 -20.20 13.64
CA MET A 125 5.59 -19.71 12.39
C MET A 125 4.79 -18.42 12.57
N ALA A 126 4.01 -18.32 13.64
CA ALA A 126 3.21 -17.13 13.93
C ALA A 126 4.07 -15.88 14.22
N GLU A 127 5.30 -16.06 14.73
CA GLU A 127 6.25 -14.96 14.91
C GLU A 127 6.70 -14.33 13.59
N HIS A 128 6.65 -15.09 12.49
CA HIS A 128 7.00 -14.62 11.15
C HIS A 128 5.84 -13.95 10.39
N ILE A 129 4.62 -13.94 10.97
CA ILE A 129 3.50 -13.24 10.36
C ILE A 129 3.71 -11.73 10.50
N GLY A 130 3.67 -11.04 9.37
CA GLY A 130 3.77 -9.59 9.29
C GLY A 130 5.15 -9.03 9.64
N LEU A 131 5.22 -7.72 9.60
CA LEU A 131 6.35 -6.91 10.06
C LEU A 131 6.09 -6.42 11.49
N ALA A 132 7.11 -5.91 12.15
CA ALA A 132 6.95 -5.26 13.46
C ALA A 132 5.98 -4.08 13.38
N SER A 133 6.00 -3.32 12.28
CA SER A 133 5.07 -2.22 12.01
C SER A 133 3.62 -2.68 11.83
N ASP A 134 3.37 -3.87 11.25
CA ASP A 134 2.02 -4.44 11.15
C ASP A 134 1.47 -4.77 12.55
N LYS A 135 2.32 -5.35 13.41
CA LYS A 135 1.98 -5.65 14.82
C LYS A 135 1.68 -4.36 15.59
N ALA A 136 2.54 -3.35 15.42
CA ALA A 136 2.38 -2.04 16.03
C ALA A 136 1.10 -1.32 15.58
N LEU A 137 0.72 -1.46 14.29
CA LEU A 137 -0.51 -0.89 13.75
C LEU A 137 -1.75 -1.53 14.40
N ALA A 138 -1.72 -2.83 14.66
CA ALA A 138 -2.81 -3.54 15.34
C ALA A 138 -2.98 -3.13 16.81
N ASP A 139 -1.90 -2.71 17.46
CA ASP A 139 -1.89 -2.23 18.84
C ASP A 139 -2.21 -0.72 18.96
N ASP A 140 -2.24 -0.01 17.84
CA ASP A 140 -2.45 1.44 17.78
C ASP A 140 -3.94 1.78 17.92
N ALA A 141 -4.32 2.34 19.06
CA ALA A 141 -5.72 2.66 19.37
C ALA A 141 -6.42 3.55 18.29
N PRO A 142 -5.79 4.59 17.72
CA PRO A 142 -6.37 5.36 16.62
C PRO A 142 -6.60 4.56 15.33
N SER A 143 -5.79 3.55 15.04
CA SER A 143 -5.89 2.71 13.84
C SER A 143 -6.93 1.59 13.99
N ALA A 144 -7.21 1.13 15.20
CA ALA A 144 -8.07 -0.01 15.49
C ALA A 144 -9.50 0.08 14.90
N PRO A 145 -10.20 1.24 14.90
CA PRO A 145 -11.52 1.35 14.27
C PRO A 145 -11.46 1.13 12.74
N LEU A 146 -10.42 1.62 12.07
CA LEU A 146 -10.21 1.47 10.63
C LEU A 146 -9.91 0.01 10.28
N ILE A 147 -9.05 -0.66 11.07
CA ILE A 147 -8.73 -2.07 10.91
C ILE A 147 -10.02 -2.92 11.00
N ARG A 148 -10.87 -2.68 12.01
CA ARG A 148 -12.16 -3.36 12.15
C ARG A 148 -13.09 -3.10 10.98
N ARG A 149 -13.17 -1.85 10.52
CA ARG A 149 -13.98 -1.47 9.36
C ARG A 149 -13.54 -2.25 8.11
N TYR A 150 -12.25 -2.27 7.81
CA TYR A 150 -11.74 -2.90 6.59
C TYR A 150 -11.77 -4.43 6.66
N ALA A 151 -11.67 -5.02 7.83
CA ALA A 151 -11.89 -6.45 8.02
C ALA A 151 -13.34 -6.86 7.72
N ALA A 152 -14.31 -6.01 8.09
CA ALA A 152 -15.74 -6.27 7.91
C ALA A 152 -16.27 -5.83 6.54
N ASP A 153 -15.69 -4.78 5.95
CA ASP A 153 -16.16 -4.16 4.70
C ASP A 153 -14.98 -3.97 3.72
N ARG A 154 -14.79 -5.00 2.89
CA ARG A 154 -13.77 -4.99 1.85
C ARG A 154 -13.99 -3.89 0.80
N ALA A 155 -15.24 -3.55 0.50
CA ALA A 155 -15.53 -2.51 -0.48
C ALA A 155 -15.09 -1.14 0.04
N ALA A 156 -15.37 -0.83 1.30
CA ALA A 156 -14.88 0.39 1.94
C ALA A 156 -13.34 0.47 1.96
N TRP A 157 -12.65 -0.66 2.19
CA TRP A 157 -11.21 -0.68 2.08
C TRP A 157 -10.73 -0.43 0.66
N PHE A 158 -11.34 -1.08 -0.34
CA PHE A 158 -10.96 -0.92 -1.75
C PHE A 158 -11.09 0.52 -2.22
N ASP A 159 -12.17 1.20 -1.83
CA ASP A 159 -12.36 2.63 -2.13
C ASP A 159 -11.26 3.49 -1.51
N ASP A 160 -10.98 3.28 -0.23
CA ASP A 160 -9.97 4.03 0.51
C ASP A 160 -8.54 3.72 0.01
N PHE A 161 -8.27 2.45 -0.31
CA PHE A 161 -6.97 2.03 -0.86
C PHE A 161 -6.71 2.67 -2.23
N ALA A 162 -7.67 2.57 -3.15
CA ALA A 162 -7.52 3.14 -4.49
C ALA A 162 -7.26 4.64 -4.42
N ALA A 163 -7.99 5.31 -3.56
CA ALA A 163 -7.84 6.70 -3.26
C ALA A 163 -6.46 7.06 -2.72
N ALA A 164 -6.03 6.38 -1.67
CA ALA A 164 -4.74 6.59 -1.04
C ALA A 164 -3.58 6.26 -1.98
N TYR A 165 -3.71 5.21 -2.81
CA TYR A 165 -2.72 4.84 -3.81
C TYR A 165 -2.49 5.96 -4.82
N VAL A 166 -3.56 6.53 -5.38
CA VAL A 166 -3.46 7.67 -6.33
C VAL A 166 -2.81 8.87 -5.66
N LYS A 167 -3.25 9.23 -4.45
CA LYS A 167 -2.69 10.34 -3.69
C LYS A 167 -1.19 10.11 -3.43
N MET A 168 -0.81 8.96 -2.91
CA MET A 168 0.59 8.60 -2.65
C MET A 168 1.43 8.74 -3.93
N GLY A 169 0.94 8.22 -5.05
CA GLY A 169 1.63 8.29 -6.33
C GLY A 169 1.73 9.71 -6.92
N CYS A 170 1.02 10.69 -6.37
CA CYS A 170 1.10 12.10 -6.77
C CYS A 170 1.97 12.95 -5.84
N LEU A 171 2.29 12.46 -4.63
CA LEU A 171 3.07 13.23 -3.66
C LEU A 171 4.48 13.51 -4.19
N GLY A 172 4.87 14.78 -4.22
CA GLY A 172 6.18 15.22 -4.70
C GLY A 172 6.44 14.98 -6.19
N ALA A 173 5.48 14.49 -6.95
CA ALA A 173 5.63 14.25 -8.39
C ALA A 173 5.77 15.57 -9.16
N ARG A 174 6.68 15.60 -10.13
CA ARG A 174 6.75 16.67 -11.14
C ARG A 174 5.96 16.23 -12.36
N TRP A 175 5.21 17.17 -12.95
CA TRP A 175 4.31 16.89 -14.06
C TRP A 175 4.78 17.57 -15.34
N ALA A 176 4.49 16.97 -16.48
CA ALA A 176 4.76 17.56 -17.77
C ALA A 176 3.96 18.87 -17.95
N PRO A 177 4.48 19.85 -18.71
CA PRO A 177 3.79 21.11 -18.99
C PRO A 177 2.37 20.84 -19.55
N GLY A 178 1.38 21.54 -19.00
CA GLY A 178 -0.03 21.42 -19.42
C GLY A 178 -0.77 20.20 -18.85
N VAL A 179 -0.10 19.34 -18.09
CA VAL A 179 -0.74 18.23 -17.37
C VAL A 179 -1.12 18.71 -15.97
N THR A 180 -2.42 18.76 -15.71
CA THR A 180 -2.94 18.90 -14.35
C THR A 180 -3.36 17.52 -13.88
N PRO A 181 -2.74 16.94 -12.84
CA PRO A 181 -3.26 15.72 -12.23
C PRO A 181 -4.69 16.03 -11.80
N GLY A 182 -5.64 15.18 -12.17
CA GLY A 182 -7.03 15.36 -11.77
C GLY A 182 -7.07 15.58 -10.25
N ALA A 183 -7.77 16.63 -9.81
CA ALA A 183 -7.93 16.90 -8.40
C ALA A 183 -8.55 15.64 -7.76
N TYR A 184 -7.76 14.98 -6.92
CA TYR A 184 -8.27 13.90 -6.11
C TYR A 184 -9.07 14.55 -4.97
N GLU A 185 -10.40 14.49 -5.07
CA GLU A 185 -11.26 14.85 -3.96
C GLU A 185 -11.16 13.74 -2.90
N SER A 186 -10.43 14.03 -1.83
CA SER A 186 -10.48 13.19 -0.62
C SER A 186 -11.93 13.21 -0.13
N ARG A 187 -12.58 12.07 -0.14
CA ARG A 187 -13.83 11.91 0.60
C ARG A 187 -13.47 11.91 2.09
N GLU A 188 -13.79 13.01 2.78
CA GLU A 188 -13.71 13.13 4.23
C GLU A 188 -14.59 12.08 4.96
#